data_15e0e5e36c4fbca911a10c58b48b453d
#
_entry.id   15e0e5e36c4fbca911a10c58b48b453d
#
_cell.length_a   1.000
_cell.length_b   1.000
_cell.length_c   1.000
_cell.angle_alpha   90.00
_cell.angle_beta   90.00
_cell.angle_gamma   90.00
#
_symmetry.space_group_name_H-M   'P 1'
#
loop_
_entity.id
_entity.type
_entity.pdbx_description
1 polymer ?
#
loop_
_entity_poly.entity_id
_entity_poly.type
_entity_poly.pdbx_seq_one_letter_code
_entity_poly.pdbx_strand_id
1 'polypeptide(L)'
;MALLSRVAESLFWMGRYVERAENTARLLDVTYHGRLEPGEHGMAGATNTWEALITTLGTTDLYLSLYDDFTEAGVIDFLTVSRLNPSSIVSSLSGARENARSCRDLLSSETWVAINRLHHSTAQRNLHLIMADGLYDFCDSIRQGAQTFHGT
;
A
#
# COMPACT_ATOMS: atom_id res chain seq x y z
N MET A 1 2.02 -20.36 26.58
CA MET A 1 1.80 -18.90 26.80
C MET A 1 2.60 -18.08 25.77
N ALA A 2 3.92 -18.22 25.70
CA ALA A 2 4.72 -17.43 24.73
C ALA A 2 4.35 -17.70 23.27
N LEU A 3 4.06 -18.95 22.90
CA LEU A 3 3.66 -19.33 21.54
C LEU A 3 2.34 -18.70 21.15
N LEU A 4 1.35 -18.73 22.06
CA LEU A 4 0.03 -18.14 21.82
C LEU A 4 0.12 -16.63 21.64
N SER A 5 0.96 -15.93 22.43
CA SER A 5 1.19 -14.50 22.30
C SER A 5 1.83 -14.15 20.96
N ARG A 6 2.79 -14.93 20.49
CA ARG A 6 3.44 -14.73 19.18
C ARG A 6 2.45 -14.91 18.02
N VAL A 7 1.58 -15.91 18.13
CA VAL A 7 0.54 -16.16 17.11
C VAL A 7 -0.42 -14.98 17.08
N ALA A 8 -0.91 -14.55 18.24
CA ALA A 8 -1.82 -13.41 18.32
C ALA A 8 -1.17 -12.13 17.75
N GLU A 9 0.11 -11.91 18.03
CA GLU A 9 0.85 -10.78 17.49
C GLU A 9 0.98 -10.88 15.96
N SER A 10 1.32 -12.05 15.45
CA SER A 10 1.44 -12.28 13.99
C SER A 10 0.11 -12.04 13.28
N LEU A 11 -1.01 -12.51 13.85
CA LEU A 11 -2.34 -12.30 13.29
C LEU A 11 -2.73 -10.82 13.30
N PHE A 12 -2.43 -10.13 14.41
CA PHE A 12 -2.68 -8.69 14.53
C PHE A 12 -1.93 -7.91 13.45
N TRP A 13 -0.63 -8.14 13.31
CA TRP A 13 0.18 -7.40 12.34
C TRP A 13 -0.15 -7.76 10.89
N MET A 14 -0.50 -9.02 10.63
CA MET A 14 -0.99 -9.42 9.31
C MET A 14 -2.19 -8.57 8.89
N GLY A 15 -3.19 -8.47 9.76
CA GLY A 15 -4.37 -7.65 9.50
C GLY A 15 -4.04 -6.18 9.34
N ARG A 16 -3.17 -5.65 10.20
CA ARG A 16 -2.75 -4.25 10.14
C ARG A 16 -2.01 -3.91 8.84
N TYR A 17 -1.17 -4.81 8.37
CA TYR A 17 -0.43 -4.60 7.11
C TYR A 17 -1.36 -4.62 5.90
N VAL A 18 -2.32 -5.53 5.85
CA VAL A 18 -3.32 -5.55 4.76
C VAL A 18 -4.15 -4.27 4.79
N GLU A 19 -4.60 -3.83 5.96
CA GLU A 19 -5.34 -2.60 6.13
C GLU A 19 -4.54 -1.38 5.69
N ARG A 20 -3.25 -1.32 6.02
CA ARG A 20 -2.36 -0.23 5.59
C ARG A 20 -2.24 -0.19 4.07
N ALA A 21 -2.04 -1.33 3.42
CA ALA A 21 -1.99 -1.40 1.95
C ALA A 21 -3.29 -0.91 1.32
N GLU A 22 -4.42 -1.33 1.86
CA GLU A 22 -5.74 -0.90 1.39
C GLU A 22 -5.92 0.62 1.55
N ASN A 23 -5.58 1.16 2.70
CA ASN A 23 -5.71 2.60 2.97
C ASN A 23 -4.79 3.43 2.07
N THR A 24 -3.56 2.98 1.84
CA THR A 24 -2.62 3.65 0.94
C THR A 24 -3.15 3.65 -0.49
N ALA A 25 -3.69 2.53 -0.95
CA ALA A 25 -4.29 2.43 -2.28
C ALA A 25 -5.49 3.38 -2.42
N ARG A 26 -6.32 3.47 -1.40
CA ARG A 26 -7.48 4.36 -1.39
C ARG A 26 -7.07 5.84 -1.44
N LEU A 27 -6.07 6.22 -0.65
CA LEU A 27 -5.56 7.60 -0.63
C LEU A 27 -4.91 7.99 -1.96
N LEU A 28 -4.15 7.08 -2.56
CA LEU A 28 -3.55 7.30 -3.88
C LEU A 28 -4.63 7.51 -4.94
N ASP A 29 -5.65 6.68 -4.95
CA ASP A 29 -6.73 6.75 -5.92
C ASP A 29 -7.47 8.08 -5.82
N VAL A 30 -7.84 8.49 -4.62
CA VAL A 30 -8.52 9.77 -4.36
C VAL A 30 -7.64 10.93 -4.78
N THR A 31 -6.37 10.92 -4.42
CA THR A 31 -5.43 12.00 -4.75
C THR A 31 -5.21 12.11 -6.25
N TYR A 32 -5.03 10.97 -6.92
CA TYR A 32 -4.80 10.93 -8.36
C TYR A 32 -6.00 11.45 -9.15
N HIS A 33 -7.20 11.05 -8.77
CA HIS A 33 -8.44 11.53 -9.41
C HIS A 33 -8.70 13.00 -9.08
N GLY A 34 -8.47 13.42 -7.84
CA GLY A 34 -8.67 14.80 -7.42
C GLY A 34 -7.82 15.81 -8.19
N ARG A 35 -6.64 15.43 -8.66
CA ARG A 35 -5.77 16.30 -9.44
C ARG A 35 -6.31 16.62 -10.84
N LEU A 36 -7.20 15.79 -11.35
CA LEU A 36 -7.80 15.96 -12.68
C LEU A 36 -9.03 16.86 -12.65
N GLU A 37 -9.59 17.12 -11.47
CA GLU A 37 -10.75 17.99 -11.35
C GLU A 37 -10.32 19.45 -11.37
N PRO A 38 -10.93 20.29 -12.24
CA PRO A 38 -10.70 21.73 -12.22
C PRO A 38 -11.38 22.30 -10.96
N GLY A 39 -10.66 22.29 -9.85
CA GLY A 39 -11.14 22.81 -8.58
C GLY A 39 -10.69 24.25 -8.34
N GLU A 40 -11.24 24.87 -7.30
CA GLU A 40 -10.96 26.23 -6.86
C GLU A 40 -9.49 26.46 -6.44
N HIS A 41 -8.70 25.41 -6.47
CA HIS A 41 -7.31 25.39 -6.03
C HIS A 41 -6.37 25.47 -7.22
N GLY A 42 -6.49 26.45 -8.06
CA GLY A 42 -5.67 26.72 -9.24
C GLY A 42 -4.30 26.02 -9.39
N MET A 43 -3.55 26.37 -10.41
CA MET A 43 -2.30 25.67 -10.79
C MET A 43 -1.25 25.52 -9.66
N ALA A 44 -1.36 26.28 -8.59
CA ALA A 44 -0.51 26.14 -7.41
C ALA A 44 -0.84 24.89 -6.58
N GLY A 45 -2.00 24.26 -6.82
CA GLY A 45 -2.45 23.10 -6.03
C GLY A 45 -1.87 21.77 -6.44
N ALA A 46 -1.43 21.58 -7.69
CA ALA A 46 -0.99 20.27 -8.19
C ALA A 46 0.26 19.73 -7.48
N THR A 47 1.27 20.59 -7.30
CA THR A 47 2.51 20.22 -6.59
C THR A 47 2.22 20.02 -5.09
N ASN A 48 1.37 20.89 -4.52
CA ASN A 48 1.02 20.84 -3.11
C ASN A 48 0.19 19.59 -2.75
N THR A 49 -0.56 19.03 -3.70
CA THR A 49 -1.40 17.85 -3.46
C THR A 49 -0.54 16.64 -3.08
N TRP A 50 0.52 16.37 -3.82
CA TRP A 50 1.43 15.24 -3.55
C TRP A 50 2.24 15.47 -2.28
N GLU A 51 2.72 16.68 -2.06
CA GLU A 51 3.39 17.05 -0.82
C GLU A 51 2.45 16.90 0.38
N ALA A 52 1.21 17.36 0.26
CA ALA A 52 0.20 17.25 1.31
C ALA A 52 -0.08 15.79 1.67
N LEU A 53 -0.15 14.89 0.67
CA LEU A 53 -0.33 13.47 0.91
C LEU A 53 0.81 12.88 1.74
N ILE A 54 2.05 13.14 1.34
CA ILE A 54 3.23 12.66 2.06
C ILE A 54 3.29 13.23 3.48
N THR A 55 2.98 14.51 3.65
CA THR A 55 2.95 15.17 4.96
C THR A 55 1.89 14.56 5.86
N THR A 56 0.69 14.31 5.32
CA THR A 56 -0.42 13.68 6.06
C THR A 56 -0.03 12.28 6.54
N LEU A 57 0.71 11.53 5.74
CA LEU A 57 1.18 10.19 6.10
C LEU A 57 2.38 10.21 7.07
N GLY A 58 2.94 11.40 7.35
CA GLY A 58 4.05 11.54 8.30
C GLY A 58 5.38 10.99 7.79
N THR A 59 5.58 10.94 6.47
CA THR A 59 6.77 10.32 5.85
C THR A 59 7.60 11.31 5.04
N THR A 60 7.48 12.60 5.32
CA THR A 60 8.17 13.65 4.56
C THR A 60 9.69 13.47 4.59
N ASP A 61 10.27 13.24 5.77
CA ASP A 61 11.73 13.12 5.90
C ASP A 61 12.26 11.91 5.13
N LEU A 62 11.60 10.76 5.23
CA LEU A 62 11.98 9.57 4.50
C LEU A 62 11.85 9.80 2.99
N TYR A 63 10.74 10.40 2.56
CA TYR A 63 10.54 10.70 1.15
C TYR A 63 11.67 11.56 0.60
N LEU A 64 12.00 12.67 1.26
CA LEU A 64 13.03 13.59 0.82
C LEU A 64 14.43 12.99 0.89
N SER A 65 14.64 11.92 1.68
CA SER A 65 15.92 11.21 1.68
C SER A 65 16.10 10.34 0.43
N LEU A 66 15.01 10.03 -0.29
CA LEU A 66 15.00 9.13 -1.45
C LEU A 66 14.70 9.83 -2.77
N TYR A 67 14.01 10.95 -2.73
CA TYR A 67 13.57 11.70 -3.92
C TYR A 67 13.87 13.18 -3.72
N ASP A 68 14.17 13.88 -4.82
CA ASP A 68 14.53 15.31 -4.77
C ASP A 68 13.30 16.19 -4.56
N ASP A 69 12.20 15.91 -5.25
CA ASP A 69 10.99 16.75 -5.27
C ASP A 69 9.72 15.91 -5.11
N PHE A 70 8.64 16.58 -4.72
CA PHE A 70 7.31 15.97 -4.65
C PHE A 70 6.68 15.91 -6.03
N THR A 71 7.06 14.90 -6.81
CA THR A 71 6.49 14.66 -8.14
C THR A 71 5.44 13.57 -8.08
N GLU A 72 4.51 13.57 -9.04
CA GLU A 72 3.51 12.51 -9.17
C GLU A 72 4.19 11.13 -9.25
N ALA A 73 5.15 10.98 -10.15
CA ALA A 73 5.87 9.72 -10.34
C ALA A 73 6.61 9.29 -9.07
N GLY A 74 7.31 10.20 -8.42
CA GLY A 74 8.06 9.91 -7.19
C GLY A 74 7.17 9.50 -6.04
N VAL A 75 6.07 10.20 -5.83
CA VAL A 75 5.12 9.89 -4.74
C VAL A 75 4.42 8.55 -4.99
N ILE A 76 3.97 8.30 -6.21
CA ILE A 76 3.35 7.01 -6.55
C ILE A 76 4.35 5.88 -6.35
N ASP A 77 5.58 6.02 -6.83
CA ASP A 77 6.64 5.01 -6.63
C ASP A 77 6.88 4.74 -5.15
N PHE A 78 7.04 5.79 -4.37
CA PHE A 78 7.31 5.73 -2.92
C PHE A 78 6.21 4.97 -2.17
N LEU A 79 4.94 5.23 -2.51
CA LEU A 79 3.79 4.65 -1.82
C LEU A 79 3.39 3.27 -2.34
N THR A 80 3.80 2.89 -3.55
CA THR A 80 3.42 1.59 -4.13
C THR A 80 4.53 0.55 -4.04
N VAL A 81 5.64 0.75 -4.74
CA VAL A 81 6.63 -0.31 -4.98
C VAL A 81 7.96 -0.11 -4.26
N SER A 82 8.21 1.03 -3.66
CA SER A 82 9.47 1.30 -2.98
C SER A 82 9.65 0.41 -1.76
N ARG A 83 10.65 -0.46 -1.79
CA ARG A 83 10.98 -1.32 -0.65
C ARG A 83 11.71 -0.58 0.46
N LEU A 84 12.22 0.62 0.17
CA LEU A 84 12.88 1.48 1.14
C LEU A 84 11.87 2.24 2.01
N ASN A 85 10.61 2.28 1.60
CA ASN A 85 9.51 2.79 2.42
C ASN A 85 8.82 1.61 3.11
N PRO A 86 8.95 1.45 4.44
CA PRO A 86 8.32 0.34 5.17
C PRO A 86 6.79 0.35 5.09
N SER A 87 6.20 1.49 4.75
CA SER A 87 4.75 1.67 4.67
C SER A 87 4.21 1.63 3.24
N SER A 88 5.05 1.34 2.24
CA SER A 88 4.57 1.18 0.86
C SER A 88 3.63 -0.03 0.76
N ILE A 89 2.82 -0.07 -0.31
CA ILE A 89 1.92 -1.20 -0.55
C ILE A 89 2.70 -2.51 -0.62
N VAL A 90 3.79 -2.53 -1.40
CA VAL A 90 4.65 -3.73 -1.52
C VAL A 90 5.23 -4.15 -0.17
N SER A 91 5.79 -3.20 0.58
CA SER A 91 6.37 -3.51 1.90
C SER A 91 5.32 -4.01 2.89
N SER A 92 4.15 -3.39 2.90
CA SER A 92 3.04 -3.80 3.78
C SER A 92 2.55 -5.22 3.45
N LEU A 93 2.36 -5.53 2.17
CA LEU A 93 1.91 -6.86 1.76
C LEU A 93 2.98 -7.93 1.97
N SER A 94 4.26 -7.57 1.82
CA SER A 94 5.37 -8.48 2.18
C SER A 94 5.39 -8.77 3.68
N GLY A 95 5.18 -7.75 4.51
CA GLY A 95 5.06 -7.91 5.96
C GLY A 95 3.87 -8.77 6.36
N ALA A 96 2.71 -8.55 5.72
CA ALA A 96 1.52 -9.37 5.95
C ALA A 96 1.79 -10.84 5.63
N ARG A 97 2.42 -11.11 4.49
CA ARG A 97 2.74 -12.48 4.08
C ARG A 97 3.71 -13.16 5.04
N GLU A 98 4.74 -12.45 5.51
CA GLU A 98 5.69 -13.01 6.48
C GLU A 98 5.01 -13.35 7.80
N ASN A 99 4.11 -12.50 8.30
CA ASN A 99 3.33 -12.80 9.49
C ASN A 99 2.39 -14.00 9.26
N ALA A 100 1.76 -14.09 8.10
CA ALA A 100 0.92 -15.23 7.73
C ALA A 100 1.74 -16.52 7.70
N ARG A 101 2.93 -16.48 7.11
CA ARG A 101 3.82 -17.62 7.01
C ARG A 101 4.23 -18.15 8.38
N SER A 102 4.48 -17.26 9.34
CA SER A 102 4.91 -17.65 10.69
C SER A 102 3.81 -18.36 11.48
N CYS A 103 2.54 -18.20 11.10
CA CYS A 103 1.41 -18.86 11.75
C CYS A 103 0.51 -19.62 10.76
N ARG A 104 1.09 -20.09 9.66
CA ARG A 104 0.35 -20.72 8.56
C ARG A 104 -0.54 -21.88 9.01
N ASP A 105 -0.07 -22.70 9.94
CA ASP A 105 -0.80 -23.88 10.42
C ASP A 105 -2.10 -23.51 11.13
N LEU A 106 -2.23 -22.26 11.55
CA LEU A 106 -3.40 -21.75 12.27
C LEU A 106 -4.32 -20.92 11.39
N LEU A 107 -3.95 -20.69 10.11
CA LEU A 107 -4.76 -19.96 9.16
C LEU A 107 -5.63 -20.90 8.35
N SER A 108 -6.80 -20.40 7.95
CA SER A 108 -7.61 -21.11 6.95
C SER A 108 -6.87 -21.08 5.60
N SER A 109 -7.20 -22.07 4.75
CA SER A 109 -6.65 -22.11 3.39
C SER A 109 -7.04 -20.85 2.60
N GLU A 110 -8.25 -20.35 2.82
CA GLU A 110 -8.77 -19.15 2.16
C GLU A 110 -7.94 -17.92 2.53
N THR A 111 -7.63 -17.74 3.81
CA THR A 111 -6.79 -16.63 4.28
C THR A 111 -5.41 -16.70 3.66
N TRP A 112 -4.79 -17.88 3.67
CA TRP A 112 -3.45 -18.08 3.10
C TRP A 112 -3.43 -17.78 1.60
N VAL A 113 -4.42 -18.25 0.85
CA VAL A 113 -4.53 -17.98 -0.59
C VAL A 113 -4.75 -16.49 -0.85
N ALA A 114 -5.62 -15.83 -0.08
CA ALA A 114 -5.91 -14.42 -0.23
C ALA A 114 -4.64 -13.55 -0.05
N ILE A 115 -3.85 -13.83 1.01
CA ILE A 115 -2.64 -13.06 1.29
C ILE A 115 -1.56 -13.29 0.22
N ASN A 116 -1.43 -14.52 -0.28
CA ASN A 116 -0.47 -14.82 -1.34
C ASN A 116 -0.86 -14.15 -2.66
N ARG A 117 -2.13 -14.12 -3.01
CA ARG A 117 -2.59 -13.42 -4.22
C ARG A 117 -2.27 -11.93 -4.15
N LEU A 118 -2.57 -11.30 -3.02
CA LEU A 118 -2.22 -9.89 -2.81
C LEU A 118 -0.73 -9.65 -2.97
N HIS A 119 0.08 -10.47 -2.31
CA HIS A 119 1.54 -10.33 -2.38
C HIS A 119 2.04 -10.50 -3.82
N HIS A 120 1.61 -11.55 -4.51
CA HIS A 120 2.05 -11.81 -5.88
C HIS A 120 1.59 -10.74 -6.88
N SER A 121 0.43 -10.15 -6.66
CA SER A 121 -0.09 -9.09 -7.55
C SER A 121 0.78 -7.83 -7.52
N THR A 122 1.60 -7.65 -6.50
CA THR A 122 2.42 -6.46 -6.31
C THR A 122 3.93 -6.70 -6.37
N ALA A 123 4.39 -7.90 -6.01
CA ALA A 123 5.81 -8.19 -5.77
C ALA A 123 6.70 -7.99 -7.00
N GLN A 124 6.18 -8.19 -8.20
CA GLN A 124 6.91 -8.06 -9.45
C GLN A 124 6.55 -6.80 -10.24
N ARG A 125 5.73 -5.93 -9.66
CA ARG A 125 5.35 -4.68 -10.30
C ARG A 125 6.41 -3.61 -10.09
N ASN A 126 6.55 -2.73 -11.06
CA ASN A 126 7.31 -1.49 -10.94
C ASN A 126 6.42 -0.33 -11.36
N LEU A 127 6.89 0.89 -11.15
CA LEU A 127 6.11 2.09 -11.47
C LEU A 127 5.66 2.10 -12.94
N HIS A 128 6.54 1.71 -13.86
CA HIS A 128 6.24 1.69 -15.29
C HIS A 128 5.05 0.76 -15.60
N LEU A 129 5.05 -0.45 -15.04
CA LEU A 129 3.97 -1.42 -15.25
C LEU A 129 2.66 -0.95 -14.62
N ILE A 130 2.72 -0.38 -13.42
CA ILE A 130 1.53 0.16 -12.74
C ILE A 130 0.89 1.27 -13.57
N MET A 131 1.69 2.20 -14.10
CA MET A 131 1.18 3.31 -14.89
C MET A 131 0.72 2.88 -16.27
N ALA A 132 1.33 1.84 -16.85
CA ALA A 132 0.90 1.27 -18.14
C ALA A 132 -0.47 0.60 -18.04
N ASP A 133 -0.73 -0.12 -16.93
CA ASP A 133 -2.03 -0.78 -16.68
C ASP A 133 -3.08 0.20 -16.13
N GLY A 134 -2.63 1.33 -15.60
CA GLY A 134 -3.48 2.33 -14.96
C GLY A 134 -3.44 2.24 -13.44
N LEU A 135 -3.21 3.40 -12.80
CA LEU A 135 -3.13 3.47 -11.35
C LEU A 135 -4.45 3.07 -10.69
N TYR A 136 -5.59 3.45 -11.30
CA TYR A 136 -6.91 3.06 -10.79
C TYR A 136 -7.04 1.54 -10.71
N ASP A 137 -6.70 0.83 -11.78
CA ASP A 137 -6.83 -0.63 -11.83
C ASP A 137 -5.93 -1.30 -10.78
N PHE A 138 -4.72 -0.77 -10.60
CA PHE A 138 -3.81 -1.25 -9.58
C PHE A 138 -4.41 -1.05 -8.17
N CYS A 139 -4.84 0.16 -7.86
CA CYS A 139 -5.43 0.47 -6.54
C CYS A 139 -6.70 -0.33 -6.29
N ASP A 140 -7.55 -0.49 -7.30
CA ASP A 140 -8.77 -1.27 -7.20
C ASP A 140 -8.47 -2.74 -6.92
N SER A 141 -7.46 -3.31 -7.58
CA SER A 141 -7.05 -4.70 -7.34
C SER A 141 -6.59 -4.91 -5.88
N ILE A 142 -5.88 -3.94 -5.32
CA ILE A 142 -5.46 -3.99 -3.91
C ILE A 142 -6.67 -3.93 -2.97
N ARG A 143 -7.60 -3.03 -3.23
CA ARG A 143 -8.82 -2.91 -2.42
C ARG A 143 -9.66 -4.18 -2.47
N GLN A 144 -9.86 -4.75 -3.66
CA GLN A 144 -10.62 -5.99 -3.82
C GLN A 144 -9.93 -7.16 -3.13
N GLY A 145 -8.62 -7.28 -3.27
CA GLY A 145 -7.85 -8.31 -2.59
C GLY A 145 -7.92 -8.20 -1.07
N ALA A 146 -7.87 -6.97 -0.54
CA ALA A 146 -8.00 -6.71 0.88
C ALA A 146 -9.39 -7.10 1.39
N GLN A 147 -10.45 -6.78 0.64
CA GLN A 147 -11.82 -7.15 1.00
C GLN A 147 -11.98 -8.67 1.01
N THR A 148 -11.42 -9.37 0.03
CA THR A 148 -11.41 -10.83 0.00
C THR A 148 -10.72 -11.39 1.24
N PHE A 149 -9.57 -10.83 1.60
CA PHE A 149 -8.84 -11.21 2.81
C PHE A 149 -9.69 -10.99 4.07
N HIS A 150 -10.35 -9.85 4.21
CA HIS A 150 -11.18 -9.55 5.38
C HIS A 150 -12.40 -10.48 5.48
N GLY A 151 -12.87 -11.00 4.36
CA GLY A 151 -13.99 -11.98 4.34
C GLY A 151 -13.57 -13.40 4.69
N THR A 152 -12.29 -13.66 4.86
CA THR A 152 -11.79 -14.98 5.26
C THR A 152 -11.59 -15.06 6.76
#